data_0fed8127fdcf37a9f401a31695f59bed
#
_entry.id   0fed8127fdcf37a9f401a31695f59bed
#
_cell.length_a   1.000
_cell.length_b   1.000
_cell.length_c   1.000
_cell.angle_alpha   90.00
_cell.angle_beta   90.00
_cell.angle_gamma   90.00
#
_symmetry.space_group_name_H-M   'P 1'
#
loop_
_entity.id
_entity.type
_entity.pdbx_description
1 polymer ?
#
loop_
_entity_poly.entity_id
_entity_poly.type
_entity_poly.pdbx_seq_one_letter_code
_entity_poly.pdbx_strand_id
1 'polypeptide(L)'
;MNFTEKENYNFNDLVEIVKILRAPDGCPWDREQTHKSIRSNFIEETYEAVEAIDTDDLDLLKEELGDVLLQVALHAEIESEQGTFDINDVCDGICKKLI
;
A
#
# COMPACT_ATOMS: atom_id res chain seq x y z
N MET A 1 16.73 4.19 -8.98
CA MET A 1 15.54 3.30 -8.87
C MET A 1 15.33 2.56 -10.19
N ASN A 2 15.19 1.26 -10.11
CA ASN A 2 14.94 0.44 -11.30
C ASN A 2 13.70 -0.42 -11.03
N PHE A 3 12.71 -0.27 -11.89
CA PHE A 3 11.49 -1.07 -11.84
C PHE A 3 11.47 -2.06 -13.01
N THR A 4 10.94 -3.26 -12.75
CA THR A 4 10.70 -4.23 -13.81
C THR A 4 9.42 -3.86 -14.55
N GLU A 5 9.52 -3.52 -15.83
CA GLU A 5 8.35 -3.20 -16.65
C GLU A 5 7.66 -4.48 -17.12
N LYS A 6 6.33 -4.51 -17.01
CA LYS A 6 5.46 -5.64 -17.35
C LYS A 6 4.20 -5.12 -18.05
N GLU A 7 3.52 -5.98 -18.79
CA GLU A 7 2.20 -5.64 -19.34
C GLU A 7 1.14 -5.54 -18.24
N ASN A 8 1.22 -6.40 -17.24
CA ASN A 8 0.28 -6.44 -16.12
C ASN A 8 1.03 -6.63 -14.82
N TYR A 9 0.56 -5.97 -13.78
CA TYR A 9 1.16 -6.02 -12.45
C TYR A 9 0.19 -6.66 -11.45
N ASN A 10 0.72 -7.33 -10.44
CA ASN A 10 -0.06 -7.94 -9.36
C ASN A 10 0.35 -7.36 -8.01
N PHE A 11 -0.21 -7.91 -6.93
CA PHE A 11 0.07 -7.44 -5.59
C PHE A 11 1.54 -7.56 -5.19
N ASN A 12 2.19 -8.65 -5.60
CA ASN A 12 3.62 -8.84 -5.28
C ASN A 12 4.48 -7.78 -5.98
N ASP A 13 4.09 -7.36 -7.18
CA ASP A 13 4.76 -6.28 -7.88
C ASP A 13 4.60 -4.95 -7.13
N LEU A 14 3.42 -4.67 -6.58
CA LEU A 14 3.19 -3.47 -5.77
C LEU A 14 4.11 -3.47 -4.55
N VAL A 15 4.21 -4.60 -3.85
CA VAL A 15 5.10 -4.74 -2.68
C VAL A 15 6.55 -4.44 -3.06
N GLU A 16 7.02 -4.98 -4.18
CA GLU A 16 8.39 -4.73 -4.66
C GLU A 16 8.60 -3.26 -5.05
N ILE A 17 7.62 -2.64 -5.71
CA ILE A 17 7.69 -1.22 -6.08
C ILE A 17 7.81 -0.35 -4.83
N VAL A 18 7.03 -0.62 -3.80
CA VAL A 18 7.09 0.13 -2.53
C VAL A 18 8.46 -0.02 -1.87
N LYS A 19 9.04 -1.22 -1.88
CA LYS A 19 10.39 -1.45 -1.37
C LYS A 19 11.43 -0.62 -2.13
N ILE A 20 11.34 -0.59 -3.45
CA ILE A 20 12.24 0.19 -4.30
C ILE A 20 12.12 1.68 -4.01
N LEU A 21 10.89 2.19 -3.88
CA LEU A 21 10.64 3.60 -3.57
C LEU A 21 11.23 4.01 -2.22
N ARG A 22 11.18 3.14 -1.21
CA ARG A 22 11.67 3.41 0.13
C ARG A 22 13.14 3.03 0.35
N ALA A 23 13.79 2.44 -0.63
CA ALA A 23 15.20 2.06 -0.53
C ALA A 23 16.11 3.31 -0.41
N PRO A 24 17.34 3.18 0.13
CA PRO A 24 18.28 4.30 0.26
C PRO A 24 18.53 5.08 -1.04
N ASP A 25 18.47 4.42 -2.19
CA ASP A 25 18.60 5.01 -3.52
C ASP A 25 17.24 5.24 -4.20
N GLY A 26 16.16 5.13 -3.45
CA GLY A 26 14.81 5.29 -3.95
C GLY A 26 14.33 6.74 -3.99
N CYS A 27 13.03 6.94 -3.79
CA CYS A 27 12.42 8.26 -3.75
C CYS A 27 12.61 8.88 -2.35
N PRO A 28 13.32 10.00 -2.21
CA PRO A 28 13.55 10.62 -0.89
C PRO A 28 12.25 10.96 -0.16
N TRP A 29 11.22 11.39 -0.88
CA TRP A 29 9.93 11.71 -0.29
C TRP A 29 9.27 10.46 0.34
N ASP A 30 9.23 9.36 -0.39
CA ASP A 30 8.65 8.11 0.10
C ASP A 30 9.46 7.54 1.26
N ARG A 31 10.77 7.63 1.18
CA ARG A 31 11.69 7.12 2.21
C ARG A 31 11.53 7.84 3.54
N GLU A 32 11.20 9.12 3.52
CA GLU A 32 11.02 9.93 4.73
C GLU A 32 9.69 9.68 5.43
N GLN A 33 8.73 9.04 4.78
CA GLN A 33 7.41 8.83 5.36
C GLN A 33 7.45 7.88 6.56
N THR A 34 6.62 8.21 7.57
CA THR A 34 6.41 7.40 8.77
C THR A 34 4.92 7.06 8.87
N HIS A 35 4.55 6.14 9.76
CA HIS A 35 3.14 5.86 10.03
C HIS A 35 2.35 7.14 10.30
N LYS A 36 2.91 8.01 11.11
CA LYS A 36 2.24 9.26 11.49
C LYS A 36 2.14 10.25 10.35
N SER A 37 3.16 10.33 9.48
CA SER A 37 3.15 11.28 8.38
C SER A 37 2.14 10.93 7.29
N ILE A 38 1.82 9.63 7.11
CA ILE A 38 0.85 9.17 6.10
C ILE A 38 -0.49 8.72 6.70
N ARG A 39 -0.69 8.93 8.00
CA ARG A 39 -1.93 8.56 8.69
C ARG A 39 -3.15 9.24 8.07
N SER A 40 -3.07 10.53 7.82
CA SER A 40 -4.17 11.30 7.22
C SER A 40 -4.49 10.83 5.80
N ASN A 41 -3.46 10.49 5.02
CA ASN A 41 -3.63 9.94 3.68
C ASN A 41 -4.43 8.64 3.70
N PHE A 42 -4.17 7.78 4.68
CA PHE A 42 -4.89 6.52 4.83
C PHE A 42 -6.39 6.76 5.04
N ILE A 43 -6.72 7.72 5.89
CA ILE A 43 -8.13 8.09 6.13
C ILE A 43 -8.76 8.66 4.87
N GLU A 44 -8.09 9.59 4.19
CA GLU A 44 -8.59 10.22 2.96
C GLU A 44 -8.87 9.19 1.86
N GLU A 45 -7.94 8.27 1.62
CA GLU A 45 -8.11 7.25 0.59
C GLU A 45 -9.29 6.32 0.91
N THR A 46 -9.47 6.00 2.20
CA THR A 46 -10.62 5.19 2.64
C THR A 46 -11.93 5.95 2.40
N TYR A 47 -11.99 7.24 2.69
CA TYR A 47 -13.16 8.08 2.43
C TYR A 47 -13.49 8.13 0.94
N GLU A 48 -12.49 8.27 0.09
CA GLU A 48 -12.69 8.31 -1.36
C GLU A 48 -13.22 6.98 -1.88
N ALA A 49 -12.75 5.85 -1.35
CA ALA A 49 -13.29 4.54 -1.69
C ALA A 49 -14.75 4.41 -1.27
N VAL A 50 -15.10 4.90 -0.08
CA VAL A 50 -16.49 4.89 0.41
C VAL A 50 -17.39 5.78 -0.47
N GLU A 51 -16.91 6.95 -0.87
CA GLU A 51 -17.65 7.82 -1.78
C GLU A 51 -17.91 7.15 -3.12
N ALA A 52 -16.95 6.43 -3.65
CA ALA A 52 -17.13 5.64 -4.89
C ALA A 52 -18.22 4.57 -4.72
N ILE A 53 -18.31 3.93 -3.56
CA ILE A 53 -19.37 2.98 -3.23
C ILE A 53 -20.72 3.70 -3.19
N ASP A 54 -20.80 4.82 -2.49
CA ASP A 54 -22.04 5.58 -2.30
C ASP A 54 -22.58 6.14 -3.61
N THR A 55 -21.73 6.44 -4.57
CA THR A 55 -22.12 6.96 -5.88
C THR A 55 -22.23 5.89 -6.95
N ASP A 56 -22.06 4.61 -6.60
CA ASP A 56 -22.12 3.48 -7.53
C ASP A 56 -21.14 3.61 -8.72
N ASP A 57 -19.98 4.23 -8.47
CA ASP A 57 -18.96 4.43 -9.50
C ASP A 57 -17.89 3.33 -9.39
N LEU A 58 -18.05 2.27 -10.18
CA LEU A 58 -17.17 1.10 -10.12
C LEU A 58 -15.75 1.38 -10.65
N ASP A 59 -15.61 2.24 -11.64
CA ASP A 59 -14.29 2.60 -12.16
C ASP A 59 -13.50 3.38 -11.11
N LEU A 60 -14.17 4.32 -10.45
CA LEU A 60 -13.57 5.09 -9.36
C LEU A 60 -13.25 4.18 -8.17
N LEU A 61 -14.14 3.26 -7.83
CA LEU A 61 -13.91 2.30 -6.74
C LEU A 61 -12.64 1.48 -6.99
N LYS A 62 -12.45 0.99 -8.20
CA LYS A 62 -11.23 0.25 -8.56
C LYS A 62 -9.98 1.09 -8.34
N GLU A 63 -9.99 2.35 -8.78
CA GLU A 63 -8.88 3.28 -8.59
C GLU A 63 -8.60 3.55 -7.11
N GLU A 64 -9.65 3.86 -6.34
CA GLU A 64 -9.52 4.18 -4.92
C GLU A 64 -9.12 2.99 -4.06
N LEU A 65 -9.55 1.78 -4.42
CA LEU A 65 -9.07 0.56 -3.77
C LEU A 65 -7.57 0.37 -3.96
N GLY A 66 -7.06 0.75 -5.14
CA GLY A 66 -5.62 0.77 -5.39
C GLY A 66 -4.88 1.72 -4.46
N ASP A 67 -5.42 2.92 -4.25
CA ASP A 67 -4.84 3.91 -3.36
C ASP A 67 -4.86 3.45 -1.89
N VAL A 68 -5.94 2.80 -1.46
CA VAL A 68 -6.02 2.19 -0.12
C VAL A 68 -5.01 1.06 0.03
N LEU A 69 -4.90 0.21 -0.99
CA LEU A 69 -3.95 -0.89 -0.99
C LEU A 69 -2.50 -0.39 -0.90
N LEU A 70 -2.19 0.71 -1.57
CA LEU A 70 -0.88 1.35 -1.48
C LEU A 70 -0.58 1.76 -0.03
N GLN A 71 -1.55 2.31 0.69
CA GLN A 71 -1.37 2.68 2.10
C GLN A 71 -1.04 1.47 2.96
N VAL A 72 -1.73 0.36 2.75
CA VAL A 72 -1.44 -0.90 3.46
C VAL A 72 -0.01 -1.37 3.17
N ALA A 73 0.39 -1.36 1.92
CA ALA A 73 1.73 -1.78 1.50
C ALA A 73 2.82 -0.87 2.10
N LEU A 74 2.58 0.44 2.15
CA LEU A 74 3.51 1.42 2.74
C LEU A 74 3.71 1.17 4.23
N HIS A 75 2.63 1.03 4.99
CA HIS A 75 2.73 0.77 6.43
C HIS A 75 3.43 -0.55 6.73
N ALA A 76 3.13 -1.60 5.95
CA ALA A 76 3.78 -2.89 6.12
C ALA A 76 5.29 -2.81 5.80
N GLU A 77 5.67 -2.06 4.77
CA GLU A 77 7.08 -1.90 4.41
C GLU A 77 7.86 -1.14 5.49
N ILE A 78 7.27 -0.12 6.09
CA ILE A 78 7.89 0.61 7.21
C ILE A 78 8.27 -0.36 8.32
N GLU A 79 7.39 -1.30 8.69
CA GLU A 79 7.68 -2.29 9.72
C GLU A 79 8.63 -3.39 9.24
N SER A 80 8.56 -3.76 7.97
CA SER A 80 9.51 -4.70 7.39
C SER A 80 10.95 -4.18 7.50
N GLU A 81 11.14 -2.88 7.29
CA GLU A 81 12.44 -2.21 7.44
C GLU A 81 12.96 -2.29 8.87
N GLN A 82 12.07 -2.31 9.86
CA GLN A 82 12.42 -2.41 11.27
C GLN A 82 12.56 -3.86 11.76
N GLY A 83 12.19 -4.83 10.92
CA GLY A 83 12.23 -6.24 11.29
C GLY A 83 11.10 -6.67 12.22
N THR A 84 10.03 -5.89 12.36
CA THR A 84 8.92 -6.18 13.26
C THR A 84 7.91 -7.13 12.64
N PHE A 85 7.43 -6.81 11.45
CA PHE A 85 6.55 -7.67 10.64
C PHE A 85 6.59 -7.19 9.18
N ASP A 86 6.08 -8.00 8.27
CA ASP A 86 5.98 -7.68 6.85
C ASP A 86 4.55 -7.90 6.33
N ILE A 87 4.36 -7.67 5.04
CA ILE A 87 3.05 -7.83 4.42
C ILE A 87 2.53 -9.28 4.49
N ASN A 88 3.43 -10.26 4.47
CA ASN A 88 3.03 -11.66 4.61
C ASN A 88 2.46 -11.93 6.00
N ASP A 89 3.02 -11.32 7.04
CA ASP A 89 2.50 -11.42 8.40
C ASP A 89 1.10 -10.79 8.50
N VAL A 90 0.90 -9.66 7.84
CA VAL A 90 -0.41 -9.00 7.78
C VAL A 90 -1.44 -9.92 7.11
N CYS A 91 -1.09 -10.50 5.98
CA CYS A 91 -1.96 -11.44 5.26
C CYS A 91 -2.26 -12.69 6.08
N ASP A 92 -1.22 -13.27 6.69
CA ASP A 92 -1.36 -14.46 7.54
C ASP A 92 -2.31 -14.21 8.71
N GLY A 93 -2.15 -13.08 9.37
CA GLY A 93 -2.98 -12.72 10.51
C GLY A 93 -4.46 -12.62 10.15
N ILE A 94 -4.79 -11.94 9.06
CA ILE A 94 -6.20 -11.80 8.66
C ILE A 94 -6.78 -13.13 8.17
N CYS A 95 -6.01 -13.92 7.45
CA CYS A 95 -6.47 -15.24 6.99
C CYS A 95 -6.81 -16.16 8.16
N LYS A 96 -5.94 -16.22 9.16
CA LYS A 96 -6.18 -17.02 10.37
C LYS A 96 -7.39 -16.56 11.15
N LYS A 97 -7.65 -15.26 11.17
CA LYS A 97 -8.83 -14.69 11.83
C LYS A 97 -10.13 -15.06 11.12
N LEU A 98 -10.10 -15.19 9.79
CA LEU A 98 -11.27 -15.51 8.97
C LEU A 98 -11.62 -17.01 8.94
N ILE A 99 -10.62 -17.85 9.14
CA ILE A 99 -10.79 -19.29 9.13
C ILE A 99 -11.10 -19.81 10.54
#